data_c8e4f967075a027a361c587cb7690b72
#
_entry.id   c8e4f967075a027a361c587cb7690b72
#
_cell.length_a   1.000
_cell.length_b   1.000
_cell.length_c   1.000
_cell.angle_alpha   90.00
_cell.angle_beta   90.00
_cell.angle_gamma   90.00
#
_symmetry.space_group_name_H-M   'P 1'
#
loop_
_entity.id
_entity.type
_entity.pdbx_description
1 polymer ?
#
loop_
_entity_poly.entity_id
_entity_poly.type
_entity_poly.pdbx_seq_one_letter_code
_entity_poly.pdbx_strand_id
1 'polypeptide(L)'
;MEQRATLRERAFQFGVGVMRIAPMVRGLGPEFVPVADQLSRAATAVGALLEEGATAASRRDMAHKHRLALREARESAYWLRLVRARGASAETLTPLEREAGELSAMLTASVRKLQTPRRT
;
A
#
# COMPACT_ATOMS: atom_id res chain seq x y z
N MET A 1 21.32 14.87 -9.42
CA MET A 1 20.90 14.20 -8.20
C MET A 1 19.45 13.78 -8.33
N GLU A 2 19.18 12.51 -8.20
CA GLU A 2 17.81 12.01 -8.26
C GLU A 2 17.09 12.37 -6.96
N GLN A 3 15.92 12.95 -7.10
CA GLN A 3 15.04 13.17 -5.96
C GLN A 3 14.32 11.87 -5.62
N ARG A 4 14.27 11.55 -4.34
CA ARG A 4 13.46 10.43 -3.90
C ARG A 4 11.98 10.75 -4.11
N ALA A 5 11.24 9.78 -4.62
CA ALA A 5 9.79 9.90 -4.71
C ALA A 5 9.21 10.05 -3.29
N THR A 6 8.20 10.90 -3.16
CA THR A 6 7.50 11.07 -1.89
C THR A 6 6.72 9.81 -1.51
N LEU A 7 6.34 9.71 -0.25
CA LEU A 7 5.48 8.62 0.21
C LEU A 7 4.19 8.56 -0.61
N ARG A 8 3.58 9.72 -0.89
CA ARG A 8 2.34 9.80 -1.69
C ARG A 8 2.56 9.28 -3.11
N GLU A 9 3.66 9.69 -3.74
CA GLU A 9 3.97 9.23 -5.10
C GLU A 9 4.26 7.74 -5.13
N ARG A 10 5.01 7.24 -4.15
CA ARG A 10 5.30 5.80 -4.06
C ARG A 10 4.02 5.00 -3.86
N ALA A 11 3.10 5.48 -3.02
CA ALA A 11 1.82 4.82 -2.79
C ALA A 11 0.97 4.80 -4.07
N PHE A 12 0.98 5.89 -4.83
CA PHE A 12 0.30 5.96 -6.13
C PHE A 12 0.86 4.91 -7.09
N GLN A 13 2.18 4.87 -7.23
CA GLN A 13 2.83 3.91 -8.13
C GLN A 13 2.61 2.46 -7.69
N PHE A 14 2.54 2.21 -6.40
CA PHE A 14 2.21 0.90 -5.87
C PHE A 14 0.81 0.45 -6.33
N GLY A 15 -0.17 1.33 -6.24
CA GLY A 15 -1.52 1.07 -6.73
C GLY A 15 -1.54 0.77 -8.24
N VAL A 16 -0.82 1.56 -9.02
CA VAL A 16 -0.68 1.34 -10.47
C VAL A 16 -0.08 -0.04 -10.74
N GLY A 17 1.01 -0.38 -10.04
CA GLY A 17 1.68 -1.67 -10.21
C GLY A 17 0.78 -2.86 -9.90
N VAL A 18 0.01 -2.77 -8.83
CA VAL A 18 -0.94 -3.82 -8.48
C VAL A 18 -2.04 -3.95 -9.53
N MET A 19 -2.58 -2.83 -10.02
CA MET A 19 -3.62 -2.90 -11.05
C MET A 19 -3.10 -3.51 -12.35
N ARG A 20 -1.81 -3.35 -12.66
CA ARG A 20 -1.20 -3.98 -13.84
C ARG A 20 -1.18 -5.50 -13.74
N ILE A 21 -0.99 -6.05 -12.54
CA ILE A 21 -0.95 -7.51 -12.36
C ILE A 21 -2.32 -8.13 -12.07
N ALA A 22 -3.34 -7.33 -11.82
CA ALA A 22 -4.66 -7.84 -11.47
C ALA A 22 -5.22 -8.85 -12.49
N PRO A 23 -5.10 -8.63 -13.80
CA PRO A 23 -5.56 -9.64 -14.78
C PRO A 23 -4.85 -10.98 -14.62
N MET A 24 -3.55 -10.98 -14.35
CA MET A 24 -2.78 -12.21 -14.10
C MET A 24 -3.30 -12.92 -12.84
N VAL A 25 -3.59 -12.16 -11.79
CA VAL A 25 -4.12 -12.73 -10.55
C VAL A 25 -5.50 -13.38 -10.79
N ARG A 26 -6.38 -12.71 -11.53
CA ARG A 26 -7.69 -13.28 -11.90
C ARG A 26 -7.54 -14.58 -12.69
N GLY A 27 -6.51 -14.65 -13.53
CA GLY A 27 -6.23 -15.82 -14.37
C GLY A 27 -5.74 -17.05 -13.61
N LEU A 28 -5.40 -16.92 -12.32
CA LEU A 28 -4.91 -18.05 -11.52
C LEU A 28 -6.01 -19.07 -11.20
N GLY A 29 -7.27 -18.66 -11.25
CA GLY A 29 -8.40 -19.54 -11.01
C GLY A 29 -9.61 -18.74 -10.55
N PRO A 30 -10.84 -19.35 -10.58
CA PRO A 30 -12.07 -18.65 -10.19
C PRO A 30 -12.00 -18.10 -8.75
N GLU A 31 -11.33 -18.81 -7.85
CA GLU A 31 -11.16 -18.41 -6.45
C GLU A 31 -10.27 -17.18 -6.30
N PHE A 32 -9.49 -16.84 -7.33
CA PHE A 32 -8.61 -15.67 -7.31
C PHE A 32 -9.26 -14.41 -7.90
N VAL A 33 -10.46 -14.49 -8.43
CA VAL A 33 -11.21 -13.30 -8.87
C VAL A 33 -11.47 -12.37 -7.68
N PRO A 34 -12.05 -12.83 -6.56
CA PRO A 34 -12.19 -11.95 -5.39
C PRO A 34 -10.85 -11.51 -4.78
N VAL A 35 -9.81 -12.33 -4.87
CA VAL A 35 -8.46 -11.96 -4.39
C VAL A 35 -7.93 -10.78 -5.20
N ALA A 36 -8.04 -10.82 -6.52
CA ALA A 36 -7.62 -9.71 -7.38
C ALA A 36 -8.37 -8.43 -7.03
N ASP A 37 -9.67 -8.52 -6.77
CA ASP A 37 -10.48 -7.35 -6.42
C ASP A 37 -10.06 -6.78 -5.07
N GLN A 38 -9.84 -7.63 -4.06
CA GLN A 38 -9.43 -7.19 -2.74
C GLN A 38 -8.01 -6.61 -2.75
N LEU A 39 -7.10 -7.21 -3.50
CA LEU A 39 -5.75 -6.69 -3.65
C LEU A 39 -5.76 -5.30 -4.31
N SER A 40 -6.52 -5.15 -5.40
CA SER A 40 -6.64 -3.86 -6.09
C SER A 40 -7.25 -2.80 -5.17
N ARG A 41 -8.29 -3.15 -4.42
CA ARG A 41 -8.93 -2.25 -3.47
C ARG A 41 -7.94 -1.79 -2.40
N ALA A 42 -7.25 -2.74 -1.77
CA ALA A 42 -6.32 -2.43 -0.68
C ALA A 42 -5.15 -1.58 -1.19
N ALA A 43 -4.55 -1.97 -2.30
CA ALA A 43 -3.38 -1.27 -2.84
C ALA A 43 -3.69 0.16 -3.29
N THR A 44 -4.84 0.37 -3.91
CA THR A 44 -5.23 1.73 -4.34
C THR A 44 -5.68 2.58 -3.15
N ALA A 45 -6.20 1.97 -2.10
CA ALA A 45 -6.61 2.68 -0.88
C ALA A 45 -5.41 3.31 -0.16
N VAL A 46 -4.22 2.72 -0.24
CA VAL A 46 -3.02 3.31 0.39
C VAL A 46 -2.81 4.74 -0.09
N GLY A 47 -2.76 4.92 -1.40
CA GLY A 47 -2.55 6.24 -2.01
C GLY A 47 -3.71 7.18 -1.74
N ALA A 48 -4.95 6.70 -1.87
CA ALA A 48 -6.14 7.51 -1.65
C ALA A 48 -6.18 8.07 -0.22
N LEU A 49 -5.85 7.24 0.77
CA LEU A 49 -5.83 7.67 2.17
C LEU A 49 -4.73 8.69 2.45
N LEU A 50 -3.57 8.54 1.80
CA LEU A 50 -2.49 9.53 1.92
C LEU A 50 -2.87 10.87 1.30
N GLU A 51 -3.60 10.87 0.20
CA GLU A 51 -4.12 12.10 -0.40
C GLU A 51 -5.11 12.78 0.55
N GLU A 52 -6.01 12.02 1.17
CA GLU A 52 -6.93 12.57 2.17
C GLU A 52 -6.17 13.11 3.39
N GLY A 53 -5.13 12.40 3.83
CA GLY A 53 -4.30 12.83 4.96
C GLY A 53 -3.57 14.14 4.69
N ALA A 54 -3.17 14.38 3.45
CA ALA A 54 -2.44 15.60 3.07
C ALA A 54 -3.28 16.88 3.26
N THR A 55 -4.60 16.75 3.22
CA THR A 55 -5.53 17.87 3.41
C THR A 55 -6.31 17.77 4.71
N ALA A 56 -5.82 16.92 5.65
CA ALA A 56 -6.49 16.72 6.93
C ALA A 56 -6.48 18.00 7.77
N ALA A 57 -7.54 18.18 8.58
CA ALA A 57 -7.73 19.37 9.38
C ALA A 57 -6.73 19.49 10.56
N SER A 58 -6.11 18.38 10.98
CA SER A 58 -5.22 18.35 12.14
C SER A 58 -4.19 17.23 12.01
N ARG A 59 -3.15 17.30 12.86
CA ARG A 59 -2.17 16.19 12.97
C ARG A 59 -2.85 14.89 13.38
N ARG A 60 -3.84 14.96 14.25
CA ARG A 60 -4.60 13.79 14.70
C ARG A 60 -5.34 13.14 13.54
N ASP A 61 -6.00 13.93 12.72
CA ASP A 61 -6.72 13.44 11.55
C ASP A 61 -5.76 12.85 10.52
N MET A 62 -4.63 13.50 10.31
CA MET A 62 -3.58 12.99 9.41
C MET A 62 -3.04 11.66 9.92
N ALA A 63 -2.76 11.54 11.22
CA ALA A 63 -2.30 10.29 11.82
C ALA A 63 -3.32 9.17 11.64
N HIS A 64 -4.61 9.49 11.77
CA HIS A 64 -5.68 8.52 11.54
C HIS A 64 -5.67 8.01 10.10
N LYS A 65 -5.56 8.90 9.13
CA LYS A 65 -5.48 8.51 7.71
C LYS A 65 -4.25 7.66 7.44
N HIS A 66 -3.11 8.01 8.02
CA HIS A 66 -1.88 7.23 7.86
C HIS A 66 -1.99 5.83 8.49
N ARG A 67 -2.70 5.70 9.64
CA ARG A 67 -2.97 4.39 10.24
C ARG A 67 -3.82 3.53 9.33
N LEU A 68 -4.85 4.10 8.72
CA LEU A 68 -5.70 3.38 7.77
C LEU A 68 -4.90 2.95 6.55
N ALA A 69 -4.03 3.84 6.02
CA ALA A 69 -3.15 3.51 4.91
C ALA A 69 -2.20 2.36 5.27
N LEU A 70 -1.66 2.36 6.49
CA LEU A 70 -0.80 1.27 6.98
C LEU A 70 -1.54 -0.07 6.99
N ARG A 71 -2.78 -0.08 7.44
CA ARG A 71 -3.61 -1.30 7.42
C ARG A 71 -3.79 -1.81 5.99
N GLU A 72 -4.05 -0.92 5.05
CA GLU A 72 -4.24 -1.29 3.65
C GLU A 72 -2.95 -1.79 3.01
N ALA A 73 -1.80 -1.20 3.36
CA ALA A 73 -0.51 -1.68 2.88
C ALA A 73 -0.22 -3.10 3.39
N ARG A 74 -0.52 -3.37 4.66
CA ARG A 74 -0.38 -4.70 5.25
C ARG A 74 -1.33 -5.72 4.62
N GLU A 75 -2.56 -5.32 4.36
CA GLU A 75 -3.53 -6.17 3.68
C GLU A 75 -3.05 -6.50 2.27
N SER A 76 -2.52 -5.50 1.55
CA SER A 76 -1.94 -5.72 0.22
C SER A 76 -0.81 -6.74 0.26
N ALA A 77 0.07 -6.64 1.25
CA ALA A 77 1.17 -7.60 1.43
C ALA A 77 0.64 -9.01 1.64
N TYR A 78 -0.43 -9.15 2.41
CA TYR A 78 -1.07 -10.44 2.64
C TYR A 78 -1.60 -11.05 1.33
N TRP A 79 -2.32 -10.27 0.54
CA TRP A 79 -2.85 -10.77 -0.75
C TRP A 79 -1.74 -11.13 -1.72
N LEU A 80 -0.66 -10.36 -1.78
CA LEU A 80 0.50 -10.67 -2.62
C LEU A 80 1.16 -11.98 -2.17
N ARG A 81 1.27 -12.21 -0.87
CA ARG A 81 1.79 -13.46 -0.33
C ARG A 81 0.92 -14.65 -0.74
N LEU A 82 -0.39 -14.49 -0.69
CA LEU A 82 -1.33 -15.55 -1.09
C LEU A 82 -1.18 -15.87 -2.59
N VAL A 83 -1.06 -14.85 -3.42
CA VAL A 83 -0.85 -15.00 -4.86
C VAL A 83 0.48 -15.72 -5.13
N ARG A 84 1.54 -15.38 -4.41
CA ARG A 84 2.84 -16.08 -4.52
C ARG A 84 2.70 -17.55 -4.15
N ALA A 85 2.01 -17.85 -3.07
CA ALA A 85 1.81 -19.23 -2.61
C ALA A 85 1.07 -20.07 -3.64
N ARG A 86 0.19 -19.45 -4.44
CA ARG A 86 -0.54 -20.14 -5.52
C ARG A 86 0.36 -20.44 -6.72
N GLY A 87 1.54 -19.83 -6.78
CA GLY A 87 2.53 -20.13 -7.83
C GLY A 87 2.73 -19.05 -8.87
N ALA A 88 2.25 -17.84 -8.64
CA ALA A 88 2.52 -16.73 -9.54
C ALA A 88 4.01 -16.39 -9.56
N SER A 89 4.46 -15.78 -10.66
CA SER A 89 5.87 -15.47 -10.89
C SER A 89 6.48 -14.58 -9.81
N ALA A 90 7.57 -15.08 -9.20
CA ALA A 90 8.35 -14.28 -8.24
C ALA A 90 8.89 -13.00 -8.87
N GLU A 91 9.29 -13.06 -10.14
CA GLU A 91 9.80 -11.90 -10.86
C GLU A 91 8.76 -10.77 -10.90
N THR A 92 7.50 -11.11 -11.12
CA THR A 92 6.40 -10.14 -11.15
C THR A 92 6.06 -9.63 -9.75
N LEU A 93 6.07 -10.50 -8.74
CA LEU A 93 5.59 -10.17 -7.40
C LEU A 93 6.62 -9.49 -6.50
N THR A 94 7.90 -9.85 -6.62
CA THR A 94 8.94 -9.38 -5.70
C THR A 94 9.00 -7.84 -5.60
N PRO A 95 8.97 -7.07 -6.69
CA PRO A 95 9.00 -5.61 -6.57
C PRO A 95 7.82 -5.06 -5.77
N LEU A 96 6.63 -5.62 -5.97
CA LEU A 96 5.43 -5.17 -5.26
C LEU A 96 5.44 -5.58 -3.79
N GLU A 97 5.93 -6.78 -3.49
CA GLU A 97 6.07 -7.24 -2.11
C GLU A 97 7.07 -6.38 -1.33
N ARG A 98 8.19 -6.03 -1.95
CA ARG A 98 9.18 -5.12 -1.35
C ARG A 98 8.57 -3.75 -1.09
N GLU A 99 7.87 -3.23 -2.07
CA GLU A 99 7.26 -1.90 -1.93
C GLU A 99 6.19 -1.90 -0.84
N ALA A 100 5.35 -2.93 -0.75
CA ALA A 100 4.38 -3.03 0.32
C ALA A 100 5.05 -3.02 1.71
N GLY A 101 6.18 -3.72 1.85
CA GLY A 101 6.97 -3.73 3.08
C GLY A 101 7.56 -2.37 3.41
N GLU A 102 8.13 -1.69 2.41
CA GLU A 102 8.71 -0.36 2.60
C GLU A 102 7.64 0.69 2.93
N LEU A 103 6.51 0.67 2.23
CA LEU A 103 5.39 1.56 2.53
C LEU A 103 4.88 1.34 3.95
N SER A 104 4.77 0.08 4.38
CA SER A 104 4.36 -0.24 5.76
C SER A 104 5.34 0.33 6.78
N ALA A 105 6.65 0.21 6.54
CA ALA A 105 7.67 0.76 7.43
C ALA A 105 7.61 2.29 7.47
N MET A 106 7.47 2.94 6.32
CA MET A 106 7.39 4.40 6.23
C MET A 106 6.13 4.92 6.92
N LEU A 107 4.99 4.23 6.75
CA LEU A 107 3.73 4.60 7.38
C LEU A 107 3.78 4.40 8.89
N THR A 108 4.42 3.34 9.37
CA THR A 108 4.65 3.12 10.80
C THR A 108 5.43 4.28 11.40
N ALA A 109 6.51 4.70 10.73
CA ALA A 109 7.32 5.83 11.18
C ALA A 109 6.51 7.13 11.17
N SER A 110 5.74 7.36 10.12
CA SER A 110 4.90 8.55 9.99
C SER A 110 3.85 8.64 11.11
N VAL A 111 3.17 7.53 11.41
CA VAL A 111 2.17 7.50 12.50
C VAL A 111 2.82 7.84 13.83
N ARG A 112 3.97 7.24 14.13
CA ARG A 112 4.72 7.53 15.37
C ARG A 112 5.08 9.00 15.46
N LYS A 113 5.60 9.59 14.39
CA LYS A 113 5.97 11.00 14.34
C LYS A 113 4.77 11.91 14.58
N LEU A 114 3.63 11.60 13.95
CA LEU A 114 2.42 12.41 14.08
C LEU A 114 1.78 12.31 15.47
N GLN A 115 1.98 11.19 16.17
CA GLN A 115 1.48 10.97 17.52
C GLN A 115 2.38 11.56 18.60
N THR A 116 3.64 11.88 18.27
CA THR A 116 4.57 12.49 19.22
C THR A 116 4.19 13.95 19.44
N PRO A 117 4.01 14.40 20.71
CA PRO A 117 3.68 15.80 20.96
C PRO A 117 4.77 16.73 20.40
N ARG A 118 4.34 17.87 19.85
CA ARG A 118 5.27 18.90 19.40
C ARG A 118 5.93 19.54 20.63
N ARG A 119 7.24 19.76 20.53
CA ARG A 119 7.93 20.60 21.51
C ARG A 119 7.54 22.06 21.25
N THR A 120 7.15 22.75 22.29
CA THR A 120 6.87 24.19 22.26
C THR A 120 8.13 24.97 22.56
#